data_9b71c5c083a3399fa46f609dad3804d5
#
_entry.id   9b71c5c083a3399fa46f609dad3804d5
#
_cell.length_a   1.000
_cell.length_b   1.000
_cell.length_c   1.000
_cell.angle_alpha   90.00
_cell.angle_beta   90.00
_cell.angle_gamma   90.00
#
_symmetry.space_group_name_H-M   'P 1'
#
loop_
_entity.id
_entity.type
_entity.pdbx_description
1 polymer ?
#
loop_
_entity_poly.entity_id
_entity_poly.type
_entity_poly.pdbx_seq_one_letter_code
_entity_poly.pdbx_strand_id
1 'polypeptide(L)'
;MCNSLRLISKVKSGELTFCESCNCYHLEFNNLYFELNSSYLEKLKKILLDIDIDYWEKNYAHTAFKRKIPITSVNQNIVLMFNRQEIQELKSLVLKKRTEVILNVDDIDYQFILN
;
A
#
# COMPACT_ATOMS: atom_id res chain seq x y z
N MET A 1 -14.62 15.07 2.55
CA MET A 1 -14.31 13.98 1.62
C MET A 1 -14.08 14.51 0.24
N CYS A 2 -13.15 13.90 -0.47
CA CYS A 2 -12.82 14.40 -1.80
C CYS A 2 -13.84 13.95 -2.83
N ASN A 3 -14.07 14.80 -3.82
CA ASN A 3 -15.02 14.47 -4.87
C ASN A 3 -14.38 14.02 -6.18
N SER A 4 -13.07 14.19 -6.29
CA SER A 4 -12.37 13.90 -7.55
C SER A 4 -11.34 12.81 -7.36
N LEU A 5 -11.79 11.64 -7.00
CA LEU A 5 -10.88 10.52 -6.78
C LEU A 5 -10.55 9.82 -8.08
N ARG A 6 -9.27 9.52 -8.25
CA ARG A 6 -8.80 8.77 -9.40
C ARG A 6 -8.09 7.51 -8.90
N LEU A 7 -8.51 6.37 -9.41
CA LEU A 7 -7.93 5.11 -9.00
C LEU A 7 -6.51 4.97 -9.55
N ILE A 8 -5.56 4.70 -8.66
CA ILE A 8 -4.18 4.48 -9.04
C ILE A 8 -3.90 2.99 -9.17
N SER A 9 -4.32 2.22 -8.18
CA SER A 9 -4.11 0.77 -8.21
C SER A 9 -5.10 0.09 -7.29
N LYS A 10 -5.31 -1.19 -7.51
CA LYS A 10 -6.26 -1.94 -6.71
C LYS A 10 -5.81 -3.39 -6.61
N VAL A 11 -5.97 -3.97 -5.43
CA VAL A 11 -5.75 -5.38 -5.20
C VAL A 11 -6.95 -5.90 -4.41
N LYS A 12 -6.94 -7.19 -4.14
CA LYS A 12 -8.06 -7.80 -3.43
C LYS A 12 -8.30 -7.15 -2.07
N SER A 13 -7.23 -6.77 -1.39
CA SER A 13 -7.33 -6.24 -0.03
C SER A 13 -7.53 -4.75 0.05
N GLY A 14 -7.43 -4.03 -1.04
CA GLY A 14 -7.57 -2.58 -0.94
C GLY A 14 -7.30 -1.85 -2.23
N GLU A 15 -7.21 -0.54 -2.11
CA GLU A 15 -6.98 0.29 -3.28
C GLU A 15 -6.28 1.58 -2.89
N LEU A 16 -5.60 2.16 -3.87
CA LEU A 16 -4.94 3.43 -3.73
C LEU A 16 -5.57 4.39 -4.72
N THR A 17 -6.05 5.51 -4.23
CA THR A 17 -6.64 6.55 -5.08
C THR A 17 -5.94 7.87 -4.83
N PHE A 18 -6.10 8.79 -5.76
CA PHE A 18 -5.54 10.14 -5.63
C PHE A 18 -6.67 11.15 -5.78
N CYS A 19 -6.70 12.12 -4.90
CA CYS A 19 -7.67 13.20 -4.97
C CYS A 19 -6.97 14.47 -5.43
N GLU A 20 -7.38 14.95 -6.61
CA GLU A 20 -6.73 16.14 -7.16
C GLU A 20 -7.07 17.40 -6.38
N SER A 21 -8.28 17.49 -5.87
CA SER A 21 -8.66 18.70 -5.14
C SER A 21 -7.96 18.78 -3.79
N CYS A 22 -7.69 17.64 -3.15
CA CYS A 22 -6.98 17.63 -1.87
C CYS A 22 -5.49 17.46 -2.04
N ASN A 23 -5.05 17.08 -3.23
CA ASN A 23 -3.65 16.81 -3.53
C ASN A 23 -3.07 15.78 -2.58
N CYS A 24 -3.82 14.73 -2.33
CA CYS A 24 -3.35 13.67 -1.46
C CYS A 24 -3.84 12.31 -1.94
N TYR A 25 -3.19 11.27 -1.42
CA TYR A 25 -3.51 9.90 -1.77
C TYR A 25 -4.34 9.29 -0.64
N HIS A 26 -5.26 8.42 -1.02
CA HIS A 26 -6.07 7.69 -0.06
C HIS A 26 -5.76 6.20 -0.23
N LEU A 27 -5.27 5.60 0.81
CA LEU A 27 -4.91 4.19 0.79
C LEU A 27 -5.84 3.44 1.72
N GLU A 28 -6.65 2.55 1.14
CA GLU A 28 -7.44 1.62 1.92
C GLU A 28 -6.80 0.26 1.83
N PHE A 29 -6.62 -0.39 2.95
CA PHE A 29 -6.04 -1.72 2.97
C PHE A 29 -6.68 -2.49 4.12
N ASN A 30 -7.52 -3.47 3.79
CA ASN A 30 -8.35 -4.18 4.77
C ASN A 30 -9.15 -3.17 5.57
N ASN A 31 -8.95 -3.11 6.88
CA ASN A 31 -9.69 -2.17 7.72
C ASN A 31 -8.90 -0.90 8.05
N LEU A 32 -7.81 -0.68 7.32
CA LEU A 32 -6.98 0.51 7.54
C LEU A 32 -7.24 1.54 6.45
N TYR A 33 -7.19 2.80 6.82
CA TYR A 33 -7.38 3.89 5.89
C TYR A 33 -6.35 4.97 6.20
N PHE A 34 -5.61 5.39 5.18
CA PHE A 34 -4.59 6.40 5.33
C PHE A 34 -4.79 7.51 4.32
N GLU A 35 -4.57 8.74 4.76
CA GLU A 35 -4.46 9.88 3.86
C GLU A 35 -3.00 10.28 3.84
N LEU A 36 -2.40 10.22 2.66
CA LEU A 36 -0.97 10.42 2.52
C LEU A 36 -0.69 11.52 1.52
N ASN A 37 0.13 12.48 1.90
CA ASN A 37 0.64 13.40 0.89
C ASN A 37 1.77 12.72 0.15
N SER A 38 2.32 13.37 -0.86
CA SER A 38 3.37 12.77 -1.68
C SER A 38 4.58 12.35 -0.86
N SER A 39 4.92 13.16 0.12
CA SER A 39 6.09 12.87 0.95
C SER A 39 5.90 11.59 1.76
N TYR A 40 4.74 11.44 2.38
CA TYR A 40 4.49 10.24 3.16
C TYR A 40 4.32 9.00 2.29
N LEU A 41 3.76 9.17 1.10
CA LEU A 41 3.66 8.05 0.18
C LEU A 41 5.06 7.56 -0.23
N GLU A 42 5.98 8.49 -0.49
CA GLU A 42 7.33 8.10 -0.85
C GLU A 42 8.04 7.42 0.32
N LYS A 43 7.78 7.86 1.53
CA LYS A 43 8.35 7.19 2.70
C LYS A 43 7.83 5.76 2.81
N LEU A 44 6.54 5.57 2.58
CA LEU A 44 5.96 4.24 2.63
C LEU A 44 6.56 3.34 1.55
N LYS A 45 6.73 3.88 0.34
CA LYS A 45 7.35 3.13 -0.74
C LYS A 45 8.75 2.67 -0.34
N LYS A 46 9.51 3.56 0.27
CA LYS A 46 10.87 3.22 0.67
C LYS A 46 10.89 2.13 1.73
N ILE A 47 10.00 2.24 2.71
CA ILE A 47 9.89 1.21 3.73
C ILE A 47 9.58 -0.14 3.09
N LEU A 48 8.66 -0.17 2.15
CA LEU A 48 8.27 -1.43 1.52
C LEU A 48 9.37 -1.99 0.64
N LEU A 49 10.15 -1.13 0.00
CA LEU A 49 11.26 -1.59 -0.82
C LEU A 49 12.38 -2.19 0.04
N ASP A 50 12.59 -1.64 1.22
CA ASP A 50 13.70 -2.04 2.07
C ASP A 50 13.34 -3.14 3.07
N ILE A 51 12.07 -3.49 3.20
CA ILE A 51 11.65 -4.39 4.25
C ILE A 51 12.15 -5.81 4.00
N ASP A 52 12.72 -6.41 5.02
CA ASP A 52 13.25 -7.77 4.93
C ASP A 52 12.25 -8.72 5.55
N ILE A 53 11.38 -9.26 4.71
CA ILE A 53 10.30 -10.12 5.16
C ILE A 53 10.83 -11.36 5.89
N ASP A 54 11.87 -11.98 5.32
CA ASP A 54 12.41 -13.21 5.90
C ASP A 54 12.99 -12.94 7.28
N TYR A 55 13.66 -11.82 7.44
CA TYR A 55 14.23 -11.46 8.73
C TYR A 55 13.14 -11.36 9.82
N TRP A 56 12.05 -10.66 9.48
CA TRP A 56 11.01 -10.46 10.47
C TRP A 56 10.25 -11.72 10.77
N GLU A 57 9.99 -12.54 9.76
CA GLU A 57 9.30 -13.81 9.99
C GLU A 57 10.14 -14.71 10.89
N LYS A 58 11.45 -14.73 10.67
CA LYS A 58 12.32 -15.53 11.47
C LYS A 58 12.46 -14.98 12.89
N ASN A 59 12.57 -13.66 12.98
CA ASN A 59 12.76 -13.01 14.27
C ASN A 59 11.58 -13.19 15.21
N TYR A 60 10.37 -13.25 14.68
CA TYR A 60 9.17 -13.43 15.48
C TYR A 60 8.55 -14.82 15.36
N ALA A 61 9.29 -15.77 14.80
CA ALA A 61 8.75 -17.11 14.55
C ALA A 61 8.24 -17.79 15.82
N HIS A 62 8.89 -17.52 16.94
CA HIS A 62 8.53 -18.17 18.20
C HIS A 62 7.43 -17.44 18.97
N THR A 63 6.91 -16.35 18.43
CA THR A 63 5.89 -15.59 19.14
C THR A 63 4.50 -16.07 18.74
N ALA A 64 3.51 -15.65 19.53
CA ALA A 64 2.13 -15.97 19.24
C ALA A 64 1.50 -14.99 18.24
N PHE A 65 2.22 -13.98 17.80
CA PHE A 65 1.70 -13.03 16.83
C PHE A 65 1.41 -13.74 15.52
N LYS A 66 0.22 -13.54 15.00
CA LYS A 66 -0.12 -14.11 13.70
C LYS A 66 0.55 -13.37 12.57
N ARG A 67 0.69 -12.06 12.71
CA ARG A 67 1.37 -11.23 11.74
C ARG A 67 2.69 -10.81 12.34
N LYS A 68 3.76 -11.02 11.58
CA LYS A 68 5.10 -10.91 12.14
C LYS A 68 5.95 -9.81 11.52
N ILE A 69 5.42 -9.08 10.55
CA ILE A 69 6.20 -8.09 9.83
C ILE A 69 5.72 -6.70 10.21
N PRO A 70 6.52 -5.93 10.95
CA PRO A 70 6.07 -4.62 11.42
C PRO A 70 6.38 -3.52 10.42
N ILE A 71 5.47 -2.57 10.33
CA ILE A 71 5.74 -1.31 9.66
C ILE A 71 5.47 -0.24 10.69
N THR A 72 6.53 0.48 11.08
CA THR A 72 6.39 1.53 12.05
C THR A 72 5.82 2.76 11.37
N SER A 73 4.84 3.37 12.00
CA SER A 73 4.26 4.58 11.49
C SER A 73 4.98 5.77 12.10
N VAL A 74 4.57 6.98 11.70
CA VAL A 74 5.11 8.17 12.30
C VAL A 74 4.70 8.30 13.76
N ASN A 75 3.65 7.63 14.15
CA ASN A 75 3.20 7.62 15.54
C ASN A 75 3.94 6.52 16.27
N GLN A 76 4.75 6.89 17.26
CA GLN A 76 5.60 5.92 17.95
C GLN A 76 4.83 4.87 18.73
N ASN A 77 3.58 5.15 19.01
CA ASN A 77 2.77 4.22 19.80
C ASN A 77 2.01 3.21 18.96
N ILE A 78 2.12 3.31 17.65
CA ILE A 78 1.37 2.44 16.75
C ILE A 78 2.33 1.73 15.81
N VAL A 79 2.26 0.42 15.81
CA VAL A 79 3.03 -0.40 14.86
C VAL A 79 2.03 -1.27 14.13
N LEU A 80 2.04 -1.22 12.82
CA LEU A 80 1.15 -2.02 12.02
C LEU A 80 1.83 -3.34 11.69
N MET A 81 1.14 -4.43 11.95
CA MET A 81 1.71 -5.75 11.73
C MET A 81 1.03 -6.42 10.55
N PHE A 82 1.83 -6.99 9.67
CA PHE A 82 1.35 -7.63 8.46
C PHE A 82 1.95 -9.02 8.31
N ASN A 83 1.31 -9.85 7.50
CA ASN A 83 1.93 -11.10 7.09
C ASN A 83 2.53 -10.93 5.70
N ARG A 84 3.20 -11.99 5.23
CA ARG A 84 3.91 -11.93 3.94
C ARG A 84 2.99 -11.58 2.78
N GLN A 85 1.82 -12.20 2.73
CA GLN A 85 0.90 -11.95 1.63
C GLN A 85 0.40 -10.51 1.66
N GLU A 86 0.12 -10.00 2.85
CA GLU A 86 -0.33 -8.62 3.00
C GLU A 86 0.74 -7.63 2.55
N ILE A 87 2.00 -7.90 2.89
CA ILE A 87 3.09 -7.03 2.45
C ILE A 87 3.20 -7.05 0.93
N GLN A 88 3.05 -8.21 0.32
CA GLN A 88 3.13 -8.30 -1.13
C GLN A 88 1.99 -7.57 -1.81
N GLU A 89 0.79 -7.65 -1.25
CA GLU A 89 -0.34 -6.90 -1.79
C GLU A 89 -0.17 -5.41 -1.60
N LEU A 90 0.35 -5.00 -0.45
CA LEU A 90 0.61 -3.60 -0.20
C LEU A 90 1.67 -3.06 -1.16
N LYS A 91 2.71 -3.84 -1.42
CA LYS A 91 3.70 -3.46 -2.42
C LYS A 91 3.08 -3.30 -3.80
N SER A 92 2.18 -4.19 -4.16
CA SER A 92 1.50 -4.09 -5.45
C SER A 92 0.71 -2.80 -5.55
N LEU A 93 0.10 -2.37 -4.45
CA LEU A 93 -0.67 -1.15 -4.47
C LEU A 93 0.21 0.08 -4.62
N VAL A 94 1.30 0.14 -3.86
CA VAL A 94 2.05 1.38 -3.74
C VAL A 94 3.23 1.48 -4.68
N LEU A 95 3.81 0.35 -5.06
CA LEU A 95 5.00 0.36 -5.90
C LEU A 95 4.70 0.14 -7.38
N LYS A 96 3.43 -0.05 -7.72
CA LYS A 96 3.06 -0.29 -9.10
C LYS A 96 3.43 0.89 -9.97
N LYS A 97 3.94 0.59 -11.15
CA LYS A 97 4.30 1.66 -12.06
C LYS A 97 3.10 2.37 -12.60
N ARG A 98 3.26 3.65 -12.80
CA ARG A 98 2.15 4.49 -13.19
C ARG A 98 1.86 4.49 -14.65
N THR A 99 2.72 3.93 -15.42
CA THR A 99 2.52 4.00 -16.85
C THR A 99 1.27 3.34 -17.30
N GLU A 100 0.85 2.34 -16.60
CA GLU A 100 -0.34 1.71 -17.01
C GLU A 100 -1.54 2.48 -16.77
N VAL A 101 -1.42 3.46 -16.01
CA VAL A 101 -2.52 4.25 -15.74
C VAL A 101 -3.10 4.81 -16.92
N ILE A 102 -2.29 5.03 -17.71
CA ILE A 102 -2.74 5.56 -18.82
C ILE A 102 -3.60 4.87 -19.55
N LEU A 103 -3.72 4.41 -19.64
CA LEU A 103 -4.46 3.90 -20.33
C LEU A 103 -5.59 3.97 -20.24
N ASN A 104 -5.78 4.31 -20.21
CA ASN A 104 -6.63 4.33 -20.11
C ASN A 104 -7.48 3.86 -19.75
N VAL A 105 -7.32 4.07 -19.45
CA VAL A 105 -8.14 3.80 -18.87
C VAL A 105 -9.00 2.90 -19.20
N ASP A 106 -9.41 2.89 -19.98
CA ASP A 106 -10.19 2.00 -20.44
C ASP A 106 -9.57 0.83 -20.56
N ASP A 107 -8.65 0.87 -20.77
CA ASP A 107 -8.06 -0.21 -20.90
C ASP A 107 -7.61 -0.69 -19.79
N ILE A 108 -7.60 -0.25 -19.08
CA ILE A 108 -7.15 -0.68 -18.04
C ILE A 108 -7.66 -1.62 -17.54
N ASP A 109 -8.05 -1.91 -17.55
CA ASP A 109 -8.49 -2.74 -16.99
C ASP A 109 -8.12 -3.85 -17.27
N TYR A 110 -7.77 -4.00 -17.94
CA TYR A 110 -7.46 -4.99 -18.28
C TYR A 110 -6.52 -5.50 -17.99
N GLN A 111 -5.92 -4.99 -18.03
CA GLN A 111 -5.06 -5.42 -17.89
C GLN A 111 -4.54 -5.56 -17.05
N PHE A 112 -4.59 -4.93 -17.04
CA PHE A 112 -4.01 -4.97 -16.46
C PHE A 112 -4.00 -5.56 -15.84
N ILE A 113 -4.29 -5.36 -15.71
CA ILE A 113 -4.22 -5.82 -15.39
C ILE A 113 -3.90 -6.54 -15.10
N LEU A 114 -3.66 -6.33 -15.16
CA LEU A 114 -3.25 -6.92 -15.14
C LEU A 114 -2.69 -7.43 -14.68
N ASN A 115 -2.44 -7.13 -14.42
CA ASN A 115 -1.81 -7.40 -14.15
C ASN A 115 -1.47 -7.85 -13.97
#